data_54526c6d561e14ebbbacd4852e2cda33
#
_entry.id   54526c6d561e14ebbbacd4852e2cda33
#
_cell.length_a   1.000
_cell.length_b   1.000
_cell.length_c   1.000
_cell.angle_alpha   90.00
_cell.angle_beta   90.00
_cell.angle_gamma   90.00
#
_symmetry.space_group_name_H-M   'P 1'
#
loop_
_entity.id
_entity.type
_entity.pdbx_description
1 polymer ?
#
loop_
_entity_poly.entity_id
_entity_poly.type
_entity_poly.pdbx_seq_one_letter_code
_entity_poly.pdbx_strand_id
1 'polypeptide(L)'
;MELSLIRSLMDKDFYDEHRGARCPDRLFSKDVRKIKQSIDTAMIRYERTVTPAEIEALFMANNPTLTTAQKQAYSHLFMQVNKQVPMGSDVAQEVLSKLFQQVVGEDIANLGFDYVNGDKSSLEPLRNMLELYGDDFTPNLRIDWED
;
A
#
# COMPACT_ATOMS: atom_id res chain seq x y z
N MET A 1 10.14 7.81 0.45
CA MET A 1 8.93 7.66 1.26
C MET A 1 8.36 6.25 1.22
N GLU A 2 8.16 5.72 0.04
CA GLU A 2 7.66 4.36 -0.20
C GLU A 2 8.51 3.30 0.50
N LEU A 3 9.83 3.39 0.40
CA LEU A 3 10.76 2.45 1.02
C LEU A 3 10.76 2.55 2.54
N SER A 4 10.56 3.73 3.10
CA SER A 4 10.44 3.91 4.56
C SER A 4 9.18 3.25 5.10
N LEU A 5 8.05 3.33 4.36
CA LEU A 5 6.82 2.63 4.73
C LEU A 5 7.03 1.11 4.69
N ILE A 6 7.66 0.60 3.64
CA ILE A 6 7.96 -0.82 3.52
C ILE A 6 8.84 -1.29 4.68
N ARG A 7 9.87 -0.52 5.01
CA ARG A 7 10.74 -0.85 6.16
C ARG A 7 9.96 -0.89 7.47
N SER A 8 9.04 0.05 7.66
CA SER A 8 8.20 0.15 8.84
C SER A 8 7.21 -1.02 8.95
N LEU A 9 6.66 -1.48 7.82
CA LEU A 9 5.72 -2.61 7.80
C LEU A 9 6.35 -3.94 8.22
N MET A 10 7.67 -4.02 8.28
CA MET A 10 8.37 -5.22 8.77
C MET A 10 8.32 -5.34 10.30
N ASP A 11 7.95 -4.26 11.01
CA ASP A 11 7.67 -4.30 12.44
C ASP A 11 6.25 -4.78 12.69
N LYS A 12 6.09 -5.77 13.55
CA LYS A 12 4.79 -6.42 13.78
C LYS A 12 3.73 -5.45 14.32
N ASP A 13 4.10 -4.60 15.27
CA ASP A 13 3.15 -3.64 15.86
C ASP A 13 2.71 -2.60 14.84
N PHE A 14 3.66 -2.07 14.07
CA PHE A 14 3.36 -1.13 13.00
C PHE A 14 2.48 -1.78 11.93
N TYR A 15 2.80 -3.00 11.54
CA TYR A 15 2.02 -3.75 10.54
C TYR A 15 0.58 -3.94 10.99
N ASP A 16 0.36 -4.38 12.23
CA ASP A 16 -0.98 -4.61 12.76
C ASP A 16 -1.80 -3.32 12.83
N GLU A 17 -1.16 -2.20 13.11
CA GLU A 17 -1.81 -0.90 13.21
C GLU A 17 -2.24 -0.35 11.84
N HIS A 18 -1.43 -0.58 10.79
CA HIS A 18 -1.60 0.09 9.49
C HIS A 18 -1.97 -0.84 8.33
N ARG A 19 -2.18 -2.11 8.57
CA ARG A 19 -2.52 -3.08 7.51
C ARG A 19 -3.95 -2.90 6.98
N GLY A 20 -4.24 -3.61 5.88
CA GLY A 20 -5.60 -3.71 5.35
C GLY A 20 -5.97 -2.55 4.45
N ALA A 21 -7.23 -2.09 4.57
CA ALA A 21 -7.77 -1.04 3.70
C ALA A 21 -7.03 0.29 3.84
N ARG A 22 -6.35 0.53 4.96
CA ARG A 22 -5.57 1.75 5.19
C ARG A 22 -4.22 1.76 4.49
N CYS A 23 -3.72 0.57 4.12
CA CYS A 23 -2.46 0.44 3.40
C CYS A 23 -2.62 -0.56 2.25
N PRO A 24 -3.44 -0.22 1.23
CA PRO A 24 -3.64 -1.13 0.10
C PRO A 24 -2.39 -1.23 -0.76
N ASP A 25 -2.24 -2.36 -1.44
CA ASP A 25 -1.07 -2.65 -2.28
C ASP A 25 -0.85 -1.59 -3.36
N ARG A 26 -1.91 -0.97 -3.86
CA ARG A 26 -1.82 0.04 -4.93
C ARG A 26 -1.15 1.35 -4.52
N LEU A 27 -0.88 1.56 -3.24
CA LEU A 27 -0.07 2.72 -2.78
C LEU A 27 1.39 2.59 -3.18
N PHE A 28 1.82 1.40 -3.57
CA PHE A 28 3.21 1.09 -3.86
C PHE A 28 3.43 0.85 -5.36
N SER A 29 4.62 1.20 -5.84
CA SER A 29 5.03 0.88 -7.21
C SER A 29 5.13 -0.63 -7.40
N LYS A 30 5.18 -1.08 -8.66
CA LYS A 30 5.08 -2.50 -9.02
C LYS A 30 6.05 -3.40 -8.25
N ASP A 31 7.32 -3.02 -8.21
CA ASP A 31 8.34 -3.86 -7.56
C ASP A 31 8.25 -3.80 -6.04
N VAL A 32 7.98 -2.62 -5.49
CA VAL A 32 7.79 -2.43 -4.06
C VAL A 32 6.53 -3.15 -3.58
N ARG A 33 5.49 -3.17 -4.41
CA ARG A 33 4.25 -3.91 -4.13
C ARG A 33 4.52 -5.40 -3.93
N LYS A 34 5.39 -5.99 -4.72
CA LYS A 34 5.76 -7.41 -4.58
C LYS A 34 6.47 -7.67 -3.25
N ILE A 35 7.31 -6.75 -2.81
CA ILE A 35 7.95 -6.83 -1.50
C ILE A 35 6.90 -6.73 -0.39
N LYS A 36 5.96 -5.79 -0.51
CA LYS A 36 4.86 -5.64 0.45
C LYS A 36 4.03 -6.92 0.57
N GLN A 37 3.75 -7.59 -0.55
CA GLN A 37 3.03 -8.86 -0.56
C GLN A 37 3.82 -9.96 0.16
N SER A 38 5.15 -9.98 0.04
CA SER A 38 6.00 -10.92 0.79
C SER A 38 5.95 -10.64 2.29
N ILE A 39 5.89 -9.36 2.69
CA ILE A 39 5.70 -8.98 4.08
C ILE A 39 4.35 -9.48 4.60
N ASP A 40 3.27 -9.29 3.84
CA ASP A 40 1.94 -9.76 4.21
C ASP A 40 1.94 -11.27 4.46
N THR A 41 2.54 -12.03 3.56
CA THR A 41 2.64 -13.49 3.68
C THR A 41 3.43 -13.89 4.94
N ALA A 42 4.55 -13.22 5.20
CA ALA A 42 5.38 -13.50 6.36
C ALA A 42 4.67 -13.17 7.67
N MET A 43 3.94 -12.06 7.71
CA MET A 43 3.18 -11.66 8.91
C MET A 43 2.05 -12.64 9.23
N ILE A 44 1.36 -13.12 8.21
CA ILE A 44 0.30 -14.14 8.39
C ILE A 44 0.90 -15.44 8.90
N ARG A 45 2.04 -15.85 8.36
CA ARG A 45 2.65 -17.15 8.68
C ARG A 45 3.38 -17.17 10.01
N TYR A 46 4.17 -16.12 10.30
CA TYR A 46 5.08 -16.12 11.44
C TYR A 46 4.60 -15.27 12.62
N GLU A 47 3.70 -14.34 12.39
CA GLU A 47 3.09 -13.49 13.43
C GLU A 47 4.11 -12.79 14.32
N ARG A 48 5.21 -12.30 13.72
CA ARG A 48 6.28 -11.57 14.42
C ARG A 48 6.95 -10.56 13.50
N THR A 49 7.71 -9.64 14.10
CA THR A 49 8.59 -8.74 13.37
C THR A 49 9.59 -9.54 12.51
N VAL A 50 9.78 -9.10 11.28
CA VAL A 50 10.71 -9.71 10.32
C VAL A 50 11.78 -8.70 9.93
N THR A 51 12.96 -9.20 9.56
CA THR A 51 14.05 -8.35 9.09
C THR A 51 14.04 -8.23 7.57
N PRO A 52 14.64 -7.18 7.00
CA PRO A 52 14.80 -7.09 5.55
C PRO A 52 15.50 -8.31 4.94
N ALA A 53 16.50 -8.86 5.61
CA ALA A 53 17.21 -10.06 5.15
C ALA A 53 16.29 -11.28 5.10
N GLU A 54 15.42 -11.44 6.09
CA GLU A 54 14.44 -12.52 6.11
C GLU A 54 13.44 -12.40 4.98
N ILE A 55 12.91 -11.19 4.73
CA ILE A 55 11.98 -10.96 3.63
C ILE A 55 12.65 -11.17 2.28
N GLU A 56 13.89 -10.72 2.11
CA GLU A 56 14.64 -10.97 0.88
C GLU A 56 14.82 -12.46 0.62
N ALA A 57 15.17 -13.22 1.63
CA ALA A 57 15.34 -14.68 1.51
C ALA A 57 14.01 -15.36 1.12
N LEU A 58 12.91 -14.98 1.76
CA LEU A 58 11.58 -15.51 1.44
C LEU A 58 11.15 -15.12 0.03
N PHE A 59 11.37 -13.87 -0.35
CA PHE A 59 11.05 -13.37 -1.68
C PHE A 59 11.80 -14.15 -2.77
N MET A 60 13.09 -14.34 -2.61
CA MET A 60 13.91 -15.09 -3.58
C MET A 60 13.50 -16.56 -3.65
N ALA A 61 13.20 -17.18 -2.50
CA ALA A 61 12.76 -18.57 -2.43
C ALA A 61 11.41 -18.78 -3.14
N ASN A 62 10.51 -17.80 -3.02
CA ASN A 62 9.16 -17.89 -3.61
C ASN A 62 9.10 -17.44 -5.07
N ASN A 63 10.20 -16.90 -5.62
CA ASN A 63 10.28 -16.44 -7.00
C ASN A 63 11.51 -17.06 -7.71
N PRO A 64 11.55 -18.41 -7.86
CA PRO A 64 12.73 -19.09 -8.38
C PRO A 64 12.97 -18.85 -9.89
N THR A 65 11.96 -18.31 -10.58
CA THR A 65 12.05 -18.09 -12.04
C THR A 65 12.61 -16.70 -12.39
N LEU A 66 12.97 -15.88 -11.42
CA LEU A 66 13.58 -14.59 -11.68
C LEU A 66 14.94 -14.76 -12.40
N THR A 67 15.18 -13.92 -13.40
CA THR A 67 16.48 -13.87 -14.07
C THR A 67 17.56 -13.34 -13.14
N THR A 68 18.83 -13.55 -13.48
CA THR A 68 19.95 -13.01 -12.69
C THR A 68 19.85 -11.49 -12.59
N ALA A 69 19.51 -10.81 -13.69
CA ALA A 69 19.34 -9.36 -13.69
C ALA A 69 18.21 -8.91 -12.76
N GLN A 70 17.08 -9.63 -12.77
CA GLN A 70 15.96 -9.33 -11.87
C GLN A 70 16.34 -9.56 -10.40
N LYS A 71 17.03 -10.65 -10.09
CA LYS A 71 17.51 -10.92 -8.73
C LYS A 71 18.44 -9.82 -8.23
N GLN A 72 19.35 -9.35 -9.07
CA GLN A 72 20.26 -8.25 -8.72
C GLN A 72 19.49 -6.95 -8.47
N ALA A 73 18.50 -6.65 -9.30
CA ALA A 73 17.67 -5.46 -9.12
C ALA A 73 16.89 -5.50 -7.80
N TYR A 74 16.29 -6.65 -7.47
CA TYR A 74 15.58 -6.80 -6.18
C TYR A 74 16.53 -6.78 -5.00
N SER A 75 17.71 -7.40 -5.09
CA SER A 75 18.72 -7.33 -4.03
C SER A 75 19.15 -5.90 -3.75
N HIS A 76 19.31 -5.08 -4.79
CA HIS A 76 19.60 -3.66 -4.65
C HIS A 76 18.47 -2.91 -3.97
N LEU A 77 17.22 -3.21 -4.34
CA LEU A 77 16.04 -2.62 -3.73
C LEU A 77 15.94 -2.99 -2.24
N PHE A 78 16.16 -4.24 -1.88
CA PHE A 78 16.19 -4.69 -0.48
C PHE A 78 17.30 -4.00 0.32
N MET A 79 18.46 -3.78 -0.30
CA MET A 79 19.53 -3.04 0.34
C MET A 79 19.12 -1.59 0.65
N GLN A 80 18.42 -0.96 -0.28
CA GLN A 80 17.89 0.39 -0.08
C GLN A 80 16.82 0.41 1.03
N VAL A 81 15.94 -0.58 1.09
CA VAL A 81 14.95 -0.74 2.17
C VAL A 81 15.65 -0.88 3.52
N ASN A 82 16.70 -1.70 3.58
CA ASN A 82 17.45 -1.91 4.82
C ASN A 82 18.10 -0.63 5.36
N LYS A 83 18.45 0.30 4.48
CA LYS A 83 19.04 1.60 4.84
C LYS A 83 18.02 2.60 5.35
N GLN A 84 16.72 2.36 5.15
CA GLN A 84 15.68 3.29 5.56
C GLN A 84 15.49 3.26 7.07
N VAL A 85 15.22 4.44 7.63
CA VAL A 85 14.80 4.56 9.03
C VAL A 85 13.30 4.29 9.09
N PRO A 86 12.84 3.41 10.00
CA PRO A 86 11.41 3.19 10.18
C PRO A 86 10.69 4.50 10.52
N MET A 87 9.50 4.67 9.96
CA MET A 87 8.66 5.84 10.18
C MET A 87 7.90 5.69 11.49
N GLY A 88 7.79 6.77 12.27
CA GLY A 88 6.94 6.77 13.46
C GLY A 88 5.47 6.56 13.09
N SER A 89 4.72 5.91 13.95
CA SER A 89 3.32 5.53 13.68
C SER A 89 2.41 6.74 13.44
N ASP A 90 2.62 7.82 14.17
CA ASP A 90 1.86 9.07 14.03
C ASP A 90 2.10 9.72 12.66
N VAL A 91 3.36 9.82 12.23
CA VAL A 91 3.72 10.35 10.92
C VAL A 91 3.21 9.42 9.81
N ALA A 92 3.36 8.12 9.99
CA ALA A 92 2.90 7.12 9.02
C ALA A 92 1.39 7.19 8.81
N GLN A 93 0.63 7.38 9.86
CA GLN A 93 -0.83 7.51 9.78
C GLN A 93 -1.22 8.70 8.90
N GLU A 94 -0.58 9.85 9.08
CA GLU A 94 -0.84 11.03 8.27
C GLU A 94 -0.44 10.81 6.80
N VAL A 95 0.75 10.25 6.58
CA VAL A 95 1.25 9.96 5.22
C VAL A 95 0.37 8.96 4.49
N LEU A 96 -0.01 7.87 5.16
CA LEU A 96 -0.89 6.85 4.56
C LEU A 96 -2.26 7.41 4.25
N SER A 97 -2.83 8.23 5.13
CA SER A 97 -4.13 8.87 4.89
C SER A 97 -4.09 9.75 3.63
N LYS A 98 -3.03 10.53 3.46
CA LYS A 98 -2.88 11.40 2.28
C LYS A 98 -2.65 10.60 1.01
N LEU A 99 -1.81 9.58 1.05
CA LEU A 99 -1.58 8.70 -0.10
C LEU A 99 -2.86 7.96 -0.49
N PHE A 100 -3.58 7.45 0.49
CA PHE A 100 -4.86 6.78 0.28
C PHE A 100 -5.86 7.72 -0.40
N GLN A 101 -6.00 8.94 0.09
CA GLN A 101 -6.89 9.94 -0.51
C GLN A 101 -6.51 10.27 -1.95
N GLN A 102 -5.20 10.39 -2.23
CA GLN A 102 -4.73 10.67 -3.58
C GLN A 102 -5.05 9.52 -4.54
N VAL A 103 -4.68 8.29 -4.18
CA VAL A 103 -4.81 7.13 -5.07
C VAL A 103 -6.27 6.73 -5.25
N VAL A 104 -7.00 6.56 -4.15
CA VAL A 104 -8.39 6.12 -4.18
C VAL A 104 -9.30 7.24 -4.66
N GLY A 105 -9.02 8.48 -4.25
CA GLY A 105 -9.77 9.66 -4.71
C GLY A 105 -9.66 9.87 -6.21
N GLU A 106 -8.48 9.68 -6.80
CA GLU A 106 -8.30 9.74 -8.24
C GLU A 106 -9.10 8.67 -8.97
N ASP A 107 -9.14 7.45 -8.45
CA ASP A 107 -9.93 6.38 -9.04
C ASP A 107 -11.42 6.68 -9.00
N ILE A 108 -11.92 7.20 -7.87
CA ILE A 108 -13.33 7.61 -7.74
C ILE A 108 -13.63 8.73 -8.73
N ALA A 109 -12.76 9.72 -8.85
CA ALA A 109 -12.94 10.82 -9.79
C ALA A 109 -12.95 10.34 -11.24
N ASN A 110 -12.03 9.44 -11.59
CA ASN A 110 -11.97 8.89 -12.95
C ASN A 110 -13.20 8.05 -13.30
N LEU A 111 -13.69 7.24 -12.38
CA LEU A 111 -14.92 6.46 -12.59
C LEU A 111 -16.13 7.37 -12.72
N GLY A 112 -16.21 8.43 -11.90
CA GLY A 112 -17.26 9.43 -12.00
C GLY A 112 -17.23 10.17 -13.33
N PHE A 113 -16.05 10.56 -13.79
CA PHE A 113 -15.86 11.22 -15.08
C PHE A 113 -16.26 10.30 -16.24
N ASP A 114 -15.86 9.03 -16.21
CA ASP A 114 -16.24 8.05 -17.23
C ASP A 114 -17.75 7.86 -17.29
N TYR A 115 -18.42 7.81 -16.14
CA TYR A 115 -19.87 7.71 -16.06
C TYR A 115 -20.56 8.91 -16.71
N VAL A 116 -20.08 10.12 -16.41
CA VAL A 116 -20.63 11.36 -16.97
C VAL A 116 -20.47 11.39 -18.49
N ASN A 117 -19.38 10.81 -19.02
CA ASN A 117 -19.11 10.71 -20.45
C ASN A 117 -19.83 9.56 -21.15
N GLY A 118 -20.74 8.87 -20.46
CA GLY A 118 -21.61 7.86 -21.04
C GLY A 118 -21.18 6.42 -20.82
N ASP A 119 -20.08 6.17 -20.11
CA ASP A 119 -19.67 4.82 -19.75
C ASP A 119 -20.43 4.35 -18.52
N LYS A 120 -21.58 3.73 -18.75
CA LYS A 120 -22.44 3.23 -17.67
C LYS A 120 -21.81 2.06 -16.92
N SER A 121 -20.81 1.39 -17.51
CA SER A 121 -20.12 0.28 -16.86
C SER A 121 -19.26 0.75 -15.69
N SER A 122 -18.95 2.04 -15.58
CA SER A 122 -18.18 2.61 -14.47
C SER A 122 -18.99 2.83 -13.20
N LEU A 123 -20.34 2.78 -13.28
CA LEU A 123 -21.23 3.05 -12.14
C LEU A 123 -21.06 2.02 -11.02
N GLU A 124 -21.02 0.74 -11.35
CA GLU A 124 -20.89 -0.32 -10.34
C GLU A 124 -19.54 -0.29 -9.62
N PRO A 125 -18.39 -0.20 -10.33
CA PRO A 125 -17.11 0.01 -9.67
C PRO A 125 -17.07 1.26 -8.79
N LEU A 126 -17.65 2.37 -9.26
CA LEU A 126 -17.72 3.62 -8.49
C LEU A 126 -18.53 3.44 -7.20
N ARG A 127 -19.68 2.79 -7.29
CA ARG A 127 -20.53 2.50 -6.12
C ARG A 127 -19.79 1.63 -5.12
N ASN A 128 -19.12 0.59 -5.58
CA ASN A 128 -18.34 -0.30 -4.71
C ASN A 128 -17.22 0.44 -3.99
N MET A 129 -16.51 1.34 -4.67
CA MET A 129 -15.47 2.13 -4.05
C MET A 129 -16.02 3.10 -3.01
N LEU A 130 -17.16 3.73 -3.28
CA LEU A 130 -17.82 4.63 -2.32
C LEU A 130 -18.30 3.88 -1.08
N GLU A 131 -18.82 2.65 -1.24
CA GLU A 131 -19.20 1.81 -0.11
C GLU A 131 -18.03 1.38 0.75
N LEU A 132 -16.89 1.02 0.12
CA LEU A 132 -15.70 0.56 0.82
C LEU A 132 -14.92 1.70 1.50
N TYR A 133 -14.85 2.86 0.84
CA TYR A 133 -13.94 3.94 1.25
C TYR A 133 -14.65 5.26 1.55
N GLY A 134 -15.96 5.32 1.38
CA GLY A 134 -16.71 6.56 1.54
C GLY A 134 -16.57 7.20 2.92
N ASP A 135 -16.45 6.39 3.96
CA ASP A 135 -16.28 6.87 5.32
C ASP A 135 -14.96 7.64 5.52
N ASP A 136 -13.93 7.30 4.74
CA ASP A 136 -12.63 7.98 4.80
C ASP A 136 -12.70 9.39 4.20
N PHE A 137 -13.66 9.65 3.32
CA PHE A 137 -13.83 10.95 2.66
C PHE A 137 -14.97 11.79 3.24
N THR A 138 -15.94 11.15 3.89
CA THR A 138 -17.14 11.80 4.42
C THR A 138 -16.85 12.97 5.37
N PRO A 139 -15.88 12.89 6.29
CA PRO A 139 -15.58 14.03 7.17
C PRO A 139 -15.21 15.31 6.42
N ASN A 140 -14.47 15.19 5.32
CA ASN A 140 -14.09 16.33 4.49
C ASN A 140 -15.30 16.93 3.78
N LEU A 141 -16.20 16.09 3.29
CA LEU A 141 -17.44 16.53 2.66
C LEU A 141 -18.37 17.24 3.64
N ARG A 142 -18.44 16.77 4.89
CA ARG A 142 -19.25 17.41 5.93
C ARG A 142 -18.79 18.83 6.26
N ILE A 143 -17.48 19.05 6.32
CA ILE A 143 -16.89 20.37 6.57
C ILE A 143 -17.30 21.33 5.48
N ASP A 144 -17.24 20.90 4.21
CA ASP A 144 -17.61 21.71 3.05
C ASP A 144 -19.10 22.06 3.05
N TRP A 145 -19.94 21.20 3.59
CA TRP A 145 -21.39 21.39 3.62
C TRP A 145 -21.85 22.31 4.76
N GLU A 146 -21.09 22.38 5.84
CA GLU A 146 -21.40 23.23 6.98
C GLU A 146 -21.00 24.69 6.76
N ASP A 147 -20.11 24.95 5.84
CA ASP A 147 -19.69 26.30 5.44
C ASP A 147 -20.70 26.95 4.50
#